data_100f574f9328f4ba11b8bb5f9d2ec8db
#
_entry.id   100f574f9328f4ba11b8bb5f9d2ec8db
#
_cell.length_a   1.000
_cell.length_b   1.000
_cell.length_c   1.000
_cell.angle_alpha   90.00
_cell.angle_beta   90.00
_cell.angle_gamma   90.00
#
_symmetry.space_group_name_H-M   'P 1'
#
loop_
_entity.id
_entity.type
_entity.pdbx_description
1 polymer ?
#
loop_
_entity_poly.entity_id
_entity_poly.type
_entity_poly.pdbx_seq_one_letter_code
_entity_poly.pdbx_strand_id
1 'polypeptide(L)'
;MPVTVEHIVFDAANAATLAQFWAQVLERDVDPDANQYFATIGRSGGEPMHPVFMFLAVPEDKVGKNRLHVDLASKTRQADVERALAAGATHIGDFDEYGTQWTTLADIEGNVFDIAAG
;
A
#
# COMPACT_ATOMS: atom_id res chain seq x y z
N MET A 1 -13.37 6.38 -26.28
CA MET A 1 -13.36 6.88 -24.90
C MET A 1 -12.08 6.43 -24.21
N PRO A 2 -11.40 7.31 -23.50
CA PRO A 2 -10.27 6.86 -22.70
C PRO A 2 -10.74 5.95 -21.58
N VAL A 3 -9.86 5.04 -21.17
CA VAL A 3 -10.10 4.19 -20.01
C VAL A 3 -9.61 4.91 -18.76
N THR A 4 -10.05 4.46 -17.60
CA THR A 4 -9.61 4.99 -16.31
C THR A 4 -9.06 3.88 -15.44
N VAL A 5 -8.18 4.23 -14.49
CA VAL A 5 -7.67 3.26 -13.53
C VAL A 5 -8.69 3.14 -12.40
N GLU A 6 -9.39 2.01 -12.33
CA GLU A 6 -10.43 1.78 -11.33
C GLU A 6 -9.84 1.27 -10.03
N HIS A 7 -8.98 0.28 -10.10
CA HIS A 7 -8.37 -0.35 -8.94
C HIS A 7 -6.89 -0.54 -9.13
N ILE A 8 -6.15 -0.51 -8.02
CA ILE A 8 -4.84 -1.15 -7.93
C ILE A 8 -5.07 -2.40 -7.11
N VAL A 9 -4.81 -3.56 -7.70
CA VAL A 9 -5.09 -4.85 -7.06
C VAL A 9 -3.79 -5.45 -6.55
N PHE A 10 -3.79 -5.78 -5.26
CA PHE A 10 -2.69 -6.49 -4.61
C PHE A 10 -3.06 -7.95 -4.52
N ASP A 11 -2.26 -8.81 -5.11
CA ASP A 11 -2.35 -10.25 -4.84
C ASP A 11 -1.81 -10.49 -3.44
N ALA A 12 -2.51 -11.27 -2.66
CA ALA A 12 -2.22 -11.41 -1.23
C ALA A 12 -2.34 -12.87 -0.78
N ALA A 13 -1.63 -13.20 0.28
CA ALA A 13 -1.87 -14.44 1.01
C ALA A 13 -3.10 -14.30 1.89
N ASN A 14 -3.28 -13.14 2.52
CA ASN A 14 -4.47 -12.83 3.32
C ASN A 14 -4.88 -11.38 3.03
N ALA A 15 -6.01 -11.23 2.36
CA ALA A 15 -6.46 -9.93 1.88
C ALA A 15 -6.76 -8.97 3.05
N ALA A 16 -7.47 -9.42 4.07
CA ALA A 16 -7.84 -8.55 5.19
C ALA A 16 -6.62 -8.06 5.96
N THR A 17 -5.65 -8.93 6.21
CA THR A 17 -4.45 -8.58 6.97
C THR A 17 -3.60 -7.57 6.20
N LEU A 18 -3.42 -7.79 4.90
CA LEU A 18 -2.67 -6.86 4.07
C LEU A 18 -3.40 -5.51 3.97
N ALA A 19 -4.72 -5.54 3.81
CA ALA A 19 -5.53 -4.31 3.76
C ALA A 19 -5.41 -3.51 5.07
N GLN A 20 -5.37 -4.17 6.22
CA GLN A 20 -5.21 -3.49 7.50
C GLN A 20 -3.87 -2.78 7.60
N PHE A 21 -2.80 -3.39 7.09
CA PHE A 21 -1.50 -2.74 7.02
C PHE A 21 -1.58 -1.45 6.20
N TRP A 22 -2.11 -1.56 4.98
CA TRP A 22 -2.20 -0.40 4.10
C TRP A 22 -3.15 0.68 4.63
N ALA A 23 -4.22 0.28 5.32
CA ALA A 23 -5.13 1.23 5.97
C ALA A 23 -4.39 2.06 7.03
N GLN A 24 -3.51 1.45 7.80
CA GLN A 24 -2.69 2.17 8.78
C GLN A 24 -1.71 3.13 8.09
N VAL A 25 -1.05 2.69 7.04
CA VAL A 25 -0.14 3.54 6.28
C VAL A 25 -0.86 4.75 5.69
N LEU A 26 -2.04 4.53 5.13
CA LEU A 26 -2.84 5.57 4.48
C LEU A 26 -3.69 6.38 5.46
N GLU A 27 -3.72 6.00 6.74
CA GLU A 27 -4.59 6.59 7.75
C GLU A 27 -6.05 6.56 7.33
N ARG A 28 -6.51 5.40 6.89
CA ARG A 28 -7.88 5.18 6.45
C ARG A 28 -8.40 3.89 7.06
N ASP A 29 -9.69 3.71 7.00
CA ASP A 29 -10.34 2.46 7.41
C ASP A 29 -10.40 1.50 6.22
N VAL A 30 -10.32 0.21 6.53
CA VAL A 30 -10.66 -0.82 5.55
C VAL A 30 -12.18 -0.77 5.33
N ASP A 31 -12.61 -0.91 4.09
CA ASP A 31 -14.04 -0.90 3.77
C ASP A 31 -14.75 -2.07 4.47
N PRO A 32 -16.06 -1.93 4.75
CA PRO A 32 -16.84 -3.01 5.35
C PRO A 32 -16.79 -4.30 4.55
N ASP A 33 -17.00 -5.42 5.23
CA ASP A 33 -17.09 -6.76 4.64
C ASP A 33 -15.75 -7.35 4.20
N ALA A 34 -14.62 -6.78 4.66
CA ALA A 34 -13.30 -7.36 4.41
C ALA A 34 -13.19 -8.75 5.03
N ASN A 35 -12.55 -9.65 4.32
CA ASN A 35 -12.26 -10.99 4.81
C ASN A 35 -10.91 -11.46 4.25
N GLN A 36 -10.52 -12.70 4.59
CA GLN A 36 -9.21 -13.20 4.18
C GLN A 36 -9.05 -13.32 2.66
N TYR A 37 -10.14 -13.34 1.90
CA TYR A 37 -10.12 -13.50 0.44
C TYR A 37 -10.23 -12.20 -0.32
N PHE A 38 -10.85 -11.19 0.28
CA PHE A 38 -11.17 -9.95 -0.43
C PHE A 38 -11.26 -8.78 0.55
N ALA A 39 -10.65 -7.67 0.18
CA ALA A 39 -10.75 -6.43 0.95
C ALA A 39 -10.52 -5.23 0.03
N THR A 40 -11.08 -4.08 0.38
CA THR A 40 -10.82 -2.83 -0.32
C THR A 40 -10.61 -1.68 0.65
N ILE A 41 -9.96 -0.63 0.15
CA ILE A 41 -9.83 0.65 0.84
C ILE A 41 -10.23 1.74 -0.15
N GLY A 42 -11.15 2.61 0.25
CA GLY A 42 -11.55 3.75 -0.54
C GLY A 42 -12.69 3.50 -1.51
N ARG A 43 -13.37 2.36 -1.39
CA ARG A 43 -14.50 2.01 -2.26
C ARG A 43 -15.84 2.40 -1.66
N SER A 44 -16.07 2.06 -0.37
CA SER A 44 -17.37 2.21 0.25
C SER A 44 -17.32 2.76 1.68
N GLY A 45 -16.16 2.78 2.30
CA GLY A 45 -16.00 3.27 3.66
C GLY A 45 -15.26 4.60 3.70
N GLY A 46 -15.95 5.69 4.04
CA GLY A 46 -15.32 6.99 4.11
C GLY A 46 -15.19 7.66 2.74
N GLU A 47 -14.16 8.48 2.60
CA GLU A 47 -13.93 9.23 1.38
C GLU A 47 -13.41 8.33 0.26
N PRO A 48 -13.98 8.41 -0.96
CA PRO A 48 -13.54 7.55 -2.04
C PRO A 48 -12.08 7.80 -2.43
N MET A 49 -11.38 6.72 -2.80
CA MET A 49 -10.06 6.79 -3.43
C MET A 49 -10.19 6.52 -4.93
N HIS A 50 -9.33 7.14 -5.70
CA HIS A 50 -9.20 6.88 -7.13
C HIS A 50 -7.72 6.79 -7.50
N PRO A 51 -7.20 5.60 -7.76
CA PRO A 51 -7.89 4.30 -7.78
C PRO A 51 -8.14 3.74 -6.37
N VAL A 52 -9.10 2.85 -6.28
CA VAL A 52 -9.37 2.06 -5.08
C VAL A 52 -8.25 1.05 -4.89
N PHE A 53 -7.82 0.82 -3.66
CA PHE A 53 -6.93 -0.29 -3.36
C PHE A 53 -7.75 -1.53 -3.07
N MET A 54 -7.50 -2.59 -3.84
CA MET A 54 -8.19 -3.86 -3.70
C MET A 54 -7.18 -4.96 -3.39
N PHE A 55 -7.56 -5.87 -2.51
CA PHE A 55 -6.68 -6.95 -2.07
C PHE A 55 -7.42 -8.26 -2.32
N LEU A 56 -6.78 -9.15 -3.07
CA LEU A 56 -7.36 -10.44 -3.42
C LEU A 56 -6.42 -11.56 -3.00
N ALA A 57 -6.95 -12.54 -2.27
CA ALA A 57 -6.16 -13.72 -1.93
C ALA A 57 -5.93 -14.56 -3.18
N VAL A 58 -4.69 -14.96 -3.37
CA VAL A 58 -4.29 -15.82 -4.50
C VAL A 58 -3.53 -17.02 -3.95
N PRO A 59 -3.57 -18.17 -4.64
CA PRO A 59 -2.87 -19.36 -4.16
C PRO A 59 -1.36 -19.31 -4.40
N GLU A 60 -0.90 -18.47 -5.35
CA GLU A 60 0.51 -18.38 -5.70
C GLU A 60 1.27 -17.59 -4.65
N ASP A 61 2.44 -18.08 -4.26
CA ASP A 61 3.36 -17.31 -3.43
C ASP A 61 4.00 -16.20 -4.24
N LYS A 62 4.36 -15.12 -3.55
CA LYS A 62 5.14 -14.04 -4.17
C LYS A 62 6.55 -14.55 -4.45
N VAL A 63 6.99 -14.43 -5.71
CA VAL A 63 8.33 -14.82 -6.15
C VAL A 63 9.03 -13.57 -6.69
N GLY A 64 10.16 -13.21 -6.06
CA GLY A 64 10.93 -12.04 -6.48
C GLY A 64 10.29 -10.72 -6.06
N LYS A 65 10.80 -9.65 -6.64
CA LYS A 65 10.33 -8.29 -6.37
C LYS A 65 9.03 -8.03 -7.11
N ASN A 66 8.12 -7.26 -6.51
CA ASN A 66 6.93 -6.80 -7.23
C ASN A 66 7.33 -5.97 -8.46
N ARG A 67 6.60 -6.11 -9.54
CA ARG A 67 6.91 -5.48 -10.83
C ARG A 67 6.24 -4.12 -11.01
N LEU A 68 5.41 -3.76 -10.07
CA LEU A 68 4.78 -2.45 -9.96
C LEU A 68 4.89 -2.04 -8.50
N HIS A 69 5.28 -0.80 -8.21
CA HIS A 69 5.27 -0.32 -6.84
C HIS A 69 4.52 1.01 -6.75
N VAL A 70 4.03 1.29 -5.54
CA VAL A 70 3.27 2.50 -5.24
C VAL A 70 4.21 3.51 -4.61
N ASP A 71 4.14 4.75 -5.10
CA ASP A 71 4.82 5.87 -4.48
C ASP A 71 3.78 6.70 -3.72
N LEU A 72 4.05 6.95 -2.44
CA LEU A 72 3.22 7.82 -1.62
C LEU A 72 3.94 9.14 -1.42
N ALA A 73 3.22 10.24 -1.56
CA ALA A 73 3.76 11.57 -1.30
C ALA A 73 3.42 11.98 0.13
N SER A 74 4.38 12.56 0.83
CA SER A 74 4.20 12.94 2.23
C SER A 74 4.87 14.28 2.52
N LYS A 75 4.17 15.12 3.28
CA LYS A 75 4.75 16.35 3.85
C LYS A 75 5.39 16.09 5.20
N THR A 76 5.18 14.89 5.75
CA THR A 76 5.73 14.46 7.04
C THR A 76 6.35 13.07 6.87
N ARG A 77 7.29 12.96 5.94
CA ARG A 77 7.85 11.67 5.52
C ARG A 77 8.34 10.83 6.70
N GLN A 78 9.11 11.43 7.60
CA GLN A 78 9.69 10.66 8.70
C GLN A 78 8.62 10.07 9.63
N ALA A 79 7.60 10.86 9.97
CA ALA A 79 6.50 10.39 10.81
C ALA A 79 5.70 9.28 10.11
N ASP A 80 5.48 9.43 8.82
CA ASP A 80 4.73 8.45 8.04
C ASP A 80 5.52 7.14 7.87
N VAL A 81 6.83 7.23 7.72
CA VAL A 81 7.72 6.05 7.71
C VAL A 81 7.64 5.33 9.06
N GLU A 82 7.71 6.06 10.16
CA GLU A 82 7.62 5.46 11.50
C GLU A 82 6.27 4.76 11.69
N ARG A 83 5.18 5.34 11.21
CA ARG A 83 3.86 4.71 11.28
C ARG A 83 3.82 3.42 10.46
N ALA A 84 4.40 3.41 9.27
CA ALA A 84 4.48 2.21 8.45
C ALA A 84 5.28 1.11 9.14
N LEU A 85 6.41 1.47 9.75
CA LEU A 85 7.23 0.51 10.50
C LEU A 85 6.47 -0.06 11.69
N ALA A 86 5.73 0.78 12.41
CA ALA A 86 4.90 0.32 13.52
C ALA A 86 3.78 -0.61 13.05
N ALA A 87 3.30 -0.44 11.83
CA ALA A 87 2.28 -1.32 11.24
C ALA A 87 2.85 -2.66 10.76
N GLY A 88 4.17 -2.79 10.68
CA GLY A 88 4.83 -4.04 10.30
C GLY A 88 5.69 -3.97 9.05
N ALA A 89 5.89 -2.78 8.48
CA ALA A 89 6.75 -2.63 7.30
C ALA A 89 8.21 -2.92 7.64
N THR A 90 8.96 -3.33 6.63
CA THR A 90 10.41 -3.49 6.71
C THR A 90 11.08 -2.32 6.00
N HIS A 91 12.07 -1.70 6.64
CA HIS A 91 12.86 -0.65 6.03
C HIS A 91 13.84 -1.25 5.04
N ILE A 92 13.84 -0.75 3.81
CA ILE A 92 14.75 -1.20 2.74
C ILE A 92 15.89 -0.19 2.56
N GLY A 93 15.60 1.10 2.42
CA GLY A 93 16.63 2.10 2.24
C GLY A 93 16.08 3.51 2.17
N ASP A 94 16.97 4.48 2.37
CA ASP A 94 16.67 5.90 2.20
C ASP A 94 17.46 6.41 1.01
N PHE A 95 16.84 7.25 0.20
CA PHE A 95 17.42 7.74 -1.03
C PHE A 95 17.24 9.25 -1.15
N ASP A 96 18.23 9.90 -1.76
CA ASP A 96 18.20 11.33 -2.04
C ASP A 96 18.81 11.51 -3.43
N GLU A 97 17.96 11.44 -4.44
CA GLU A 97 18.39 11.47 -5.84
C GLU A 97 17.34 12.22 -6.66
N TYR A 98 17.76 12.71 -7.81
CA TYR A 98 16.87 13.39 -8.77
C TYR A 98 16.11 14.55 -8.17
N GLY A 99 16.66 15.22 -7.15
CA GLY A 99 16.01 16.35 -6.49
C GLY A 99 14.89 15.96 -5.54
N THR A 100 14.79 14.69 -5.15
CA THR A 100 13.77 14.23 -4.23
C THR A 100 14.37 13.28 -3.20
N GLN A 101 13.69 13.19 -2.06
CA GLN A 101 14.05 12.27 -0.98
C GLN A 101 12.90 11.29 -0.78
N TRP A 102 13.25 10.00 -0.67
CA TRP A 102 12.23 9.00 -0.39
C TRP A 102 12.81 7.85 0.45
N THR A 103 11.90 7.13 1.09
CA THR A 103 12.23 5.91 1.84
C THR A 103 11.51 4.75 1.16
N THR A 104 12.24 3.69 0.87
CA THR A 104 11.68 2.45 0.35
C THR A 104 11.46 1.49 1.52
N LEU A 105 10.25 0.95 1.59
CA LEU A 105 9.86 -0.04 2.58
C LEU A 105 9.24 -1.24 1.88
N ALA A 106 9.07 -2.32 2.62
CA ALA A 106 8.29 -3.47 2.16
C ALA A 106 7.07 -3.64 3.06
N ASP A 107 5.92 -3.94 2.48
CA ASP A 107 4.73 -4.24 3.25
C ASP A 107 4.86 -5.63 3.91
N ILE A 108 3.83 -6.03 4.66
CA ILE A 108 3.90 -7.27 5.43
C ILE A 108 3.93 -8.54 4.56
N GLU A 109 3.68 -8.41 3.26
CA GLU A 109 3.81 -9.52 2.32
C GLU A 109 4.99 -9.35 1.37
N GLY A 110 5.87 -8.37 1.65
CA GLY A 110 7.11 -8.19 0.90
C GLY A 110 7.01 -7.31 -0.33
N ASN A 111 5.89 -6.63 -0.54
CA ASN A 111 5.78 -5.69 -1.66
C ASN A 111 6.47 -4.39 -1.31
N VAL A 112 7.44 -3.97 -2.14
CA VAL A 112 8.12 -2.71 -1.90
C VAL A 112 7.24 -1.54 -2.32
N PHE A 113 7.36 -0.44 -1.60
CA PHE A 113 6.70 0.82 -1.89
C PHE A 113 7.55 1.96 -1.35
N ASP A 114 7.30 3.18 -1.83
CA ASP A 114 8.07 4.34 -1.42
C ASP A 114 7.19 5.36 -0.73
N ILE A 115 7.76 6.04 0.26
CA ILE A 115 7.20 7.26 0.83
C ILE A 115 8.17 8.38 0.48
N ALA A 116 7.73 9.30 -0.37
CA ALA A 116 8.55 10.39 -0.87
C ALA A 116 8.17 11.71 -0.22
N ALA A 117 9.17 12.58 -0.05
CA ALA A 117 8.92 13.94 0.38
C ALA A 117 8.15 14.68 -0.74
N GLY A 118 7.07 15.34 -0.38
CA GLY A 118 6.26 16.02 -1.39
C GLY A 118 5.20 16.94 -0.81
#